data_c2f9e16a6dc9e1cccaee796bfc556675
#
_entry.id   c2f9e16a6dc9e1cccaee796bfc556675
#
_cell.length_a   1.000
_cell.length_b   1.000
_cell.length_c   1.000
_cell.angle_alpha   90.00
_cell.angle_beta   90.00
_cell.angle_gamma   90.00
#
_symmetry.space_group_name_H-M   'P 1'
#
loop_
_entity.id
_entity.type
_entity.pdbx_description
1 polymer ?
#
loop_
_entity_poly.entity_id
_entity_poly.type
_entity_poly.pdbx_seq_one_letter_code
_entity_poly.pdbx_strand_id
1 'polypeptide(L)'
;MFTKTEMTGTIFSNPTDEIYVIDRAGEYTAIAERYGGSTYHFGVGTGTHLNPFDTVSVEHMTRNEQIAFKVDAMLAQAGASAAEAGANFSEVDQSLVQRCTELAFQKAAERGDNLPPTLQDFYDAANEQPEEQAQVIALRYERFVKGSMNFFNHQSNVDFNTRIVDFNLKDLPDSMLVFALINVCEAVRNRMYFNAKRNVRTWLYVEEMQSMFAYPTVLNYFSRFSNEGRKFGLLLTGISQNATAMLANEAARNIVLNADFLMLLKQSPLDRMKWAELLNLSEQEEECIDESAEPGKFPSGNVLYDLFSTNPNETKKTGLGNKKDAKPVI
;
A
#
# COMPACT_ATOMS: atom_id res chain seq x y z
N MET A 1 -1.92 0.54 -17.72
CA MET A 1 -0.79 0.91 -18.62
C MET A 1 -0.11 2.21 -18.19
N PHE A 2 -0.83 3.31 -17.97
CA PHE A 2 -0.25 4.61 -17.55
C PHE A 2 0.66 4.51 -16.33
N THR A 3 0.18 3.94 -15.21
CA THR A 3 0.93 3.83 -13.96
C THR A 3 2.24 3.06 -14.12
N LYS A 4 2.24 2.02 -14.96
CA LYS A 4 3.47 1.26 -15.30
C LYS A 4 4.49 2.11 -16.07
N THR A 5 4.01 3.02 -16.92
CA THR A 5 4.86 3.97 -17.64
C THR A 5 5.41 5.03 -16.69
N GLU A 6 4.57 5.56 -15.79
CA GLU A 6 4.97 6.52 -14.76
C GLU A 6 6.00 5.91 -13.82
N MET A 7 5.75 4.69 -13.30
CA MET A 7 6.71 3.94 -12.48
C MET A 7 8.04 3.73 -13.22
N THR A 8 8.00 3.39 -14.51
CA THR A 8 9.21 3.27 -15.34
C THR A 8 9.96 4.61 -15.43
N GLY A 9 9.23 5.71 -15.62
CA GLY A 9 9.79 7.07 -15.57
C GLY A 9 10.49 7.37 -14.25
N THR A 10 9.84 7.02 -13.13
CA THR A 10 10.39 7.15 -11.78
C THR A 10 11.67 6.34 -11.60
N ILE A 11 11.71 5.10 -12.10
CA ILE A 11 12.88 4.23 -12.03
C ILE A 11 14.11 4.90 -12.69
N PHE A 12 13.93 5.55 -13.83
CA PHE A 12 15.04 6.18 -14.56
C PHE A 12 15.39 7.56 -14.04
N SER A 13 14.39 8.36 -13.65
CA SER A 13 14.61 9.75 -13.23
C SER A 13 15.15 9.87 -11.80
N ASN A 14 14.90 8.89 -10.95
CA ASN A 14 15.25 8.91 -9.54
C ASN A 14 16.00 7.62 -9.16
N PRO A 15 17.27 7.46 -9.56
CA PRO A 15 18.00 6.19 -9.46
C PRO A 15 18.31 5.75 -8.01
N THR A 16 18.21 6.65 -7.04
CA THR A 16 18.47 6.37 -5.62
C THR A 16 17.20 6.06 -4.82
N ASP A 17 16.04 6.41 -5.37
CA ASP A 17 14.76 6.23 -4.68
C ASP A 17 14.36 4.76 -4.65
N GLU A 18 13.63 4.37 -3.62
CA GLU A 18 13.12 3.01 -3.45
C GLU A 18 11.64 2.96 -3.81
N ILE A 19 11.22 1.87 -4.45
CA ILE A 19 9.88 1.66 -4.99
C ILE A 19 9.29 0.40 -4.39
N TYR A 20 8.11 0.53 -3.81
CA TYR A 20 7.31 -0.54 -3.25
C TYR A 20 5.97 -0.62 -3.96
N VAL A 21 5.54 -1.82 -4.29
CA VAL A 21 4.25 -2.07 -4.93
C VAL A 21 3.44 -3.02 -4.06
N ILE A 22 2.20 -2.65 -3.76
CA ILE A 22 1.18 -3.56 -3.24
C ILE A 22 0.37 -4.01 -4.45
N ASP A 23 0.67 -5.22 -4.95
CA ASP A 23 0.17 -5.75 -6.21
C ASP A 23 -0.90 -6.83 -5.95
N ARG A 24 -2.16 -6.43 -6.02
CA ARG A 24 -3.29 -7.34 -5.80
C ARG A 24 -3.58 -8.25 -6.99
N ALA A 25 -3.29 -7.80 -8.21
CA ALA A 25 -3.57 -8.54 -9.44
C ALA A 25 -2.37 -9.32 -10.00
N GLY A 26 -1.16 -9.08 -9.49
CA GLY A 26 0.08 -9.70 -9.97
C GLY A 26 0.57 -9.12 -11.30
N GLU A 27 0.30 -7.82 -11.52
CA GLU A 27 0.61 -7.17 -12.78
C GLU A 27 1.98 -6.48 -12.83
N TYR A 28 2.66 -6.30 -11.68
CA TYR A 28 3.90 -5.52 -11.57
C TYR A 28 5.15 -6.39 -11.53
N THR A 29 5.03 -7.70 -11.32
CA THR A 29 6.13 -8.67 -11.27
C THR A 29 7.12 -8.49 -12.44
N ALA A 30 6.61 -8.47 -13.68
CA ALA A 30 7.47 -8.35 -14.86
C ALA A 30 8.26 -7.02 -14.92
N ILE A 31 7.72 -5.93 -14.36
CA ILE A 31 8.41 -4.64 -14.26
C ILE A 31 9.47 -4.71 -13.17
N ALA A 32 9.12 -5.20 -11.99
CA ALA A 32 10.05 -5.32 -10.88
C ALA A 32 11.29 -6.14 -11.30
N GLU A 33 11.09 -7.32 -11.84
CA GLU A 33 12.18 -8.20 -12.31
C GLU A 33 13.02 -7.58 -13.44
N ARG A 34 12.37 -6.95 -14.42
CA ARG A 34 13.06 -6.31 -15.55
C ARG A 34 14.06 -5.24 -15.14
N TYR A 35 13.77 -4.53 -14.05
CA TYR A 35 14.61 -3.44 -13.54
C TYR A 35 15.42 -3.83 -12.30
N GLY A 36 15.63 -5.14 -12.09
CA GLY A 36 16.51 -5.65 -11.03
C GLY A 36 15.92 -5.57 -9.63
N GLY A 37 14.61 -5.47 -9.54
CA GLY A 37 13.86 -5.58 -8.29
C GLY A 37 13.53 -7.03 -7.92
N SER A 38 12.85 -7.19 -6.80
CA SER A 38 12.39 -8.48 -6.29
C SER A 38 10.88 -8.51 -6.17
N THR A 39 10.28 -9.65 -6.55
CA THR A 39 8.86 -9.93 -6.33
C THR A 39 8.72 -11.00 -5.26
N TYR A 40 7.87 -10.73 -4.28
CA TYR A 40 7.55 -11.64 -3.19
C TYR A 40 6.09 -12.06 -3.30
N HIS A 41 5.89 -13.32 -3.70
CA HIS A 41 4.55 -13.91 -3.82
C HIS A 41 4.07 -14.39 -2.46
N PHE A 42 3.00 -13.77 -1.95
CA PHE A 42 2.37 -14.19 -0.71
C PHE A 42 1.25 -15.18 -1.02
N GLY A 43 1.31 -16.33 -0.40
CA GLY A 43 0.32 -17.39 -0.57
C GLY A 43 0.76 -18.71 0.05
N VAL A 44 -0.14 -19.67 0.06
CA VAL A 44 0.15 -20.99 0.62
C VAL A 44 1.22 -21.70 -0.22
N GLY A 45 2.35 -22.06 0.41
CA GLY A 45 3.42 -22.78 -0.25
C GLY A 45 4.37 -21.97 -1.12
N THR A 46 4.26 -20.63 -1.12
CA THR A 46 5.14 -19.77 -1.93
C THR A 46 6.56 -19.61 -1.35
N GLY A 47 6.77 -19.97 -0.08
CA GLY A 47 8.04 -19.80 0.60
C GLY A 47 8.42 -18.36 0.96
N THR A 48 7.54 -17.38 0.72
CA THR A 48 7.74 -15.99 1.15
C THR A 48 7.32 -15.83 2.59
N HIS A 49 8.18 -15.23 3.40
CA HIS A 49 7.93 -14.96 4.81
C HIS A 49 8.16 -13.49 5.13
N LEU A 50 7.23 -12.89 5.86
CA LEU A 50 7.32 -11.53 6.37
C LEU A 50 6.91 -11.54 7.84
N ASN A 51 7.89 -11.40 8.73
CA ASN A 51 7.68 -11.44 10.17
C ASN A 51 7.02 -10.14 10.66
N PRO A 52 5.86 -10.20 11.32
CA PRO A 52 5.22 -9.00 11.90
C PRO A 52 6.10 -8.27 12.92
N PHE A 53 7.04 -8.98 13.54
CA PHE A 53 7.92 -8.44 14.57
C PHE A 53 9.25 -7.90 14.05
N ASP A 54 9.49 -7.92 12.74
CA ASP A 54 10.70 -7.32 12.20
C ASP A 54 10.83 -5.86 12.60
N THR A 55 11.98 -5.54 13.16
CA THR A 55 12.33 -4.16 13.50
C THR A 55 13.38 -3.67 12.53
N VAL A 56 13.14 -2.52 11.91
CA VAL A 56 14.21 -1.83 11.19
C VAL A 56 15.11 -1.19 12.24
N SER A 57 16.40 -1.53 12.22
CA SER A 57 17.41 -0.80 12.99
C SER A 57 17.48 0.63 12.47
N VAL A 58 16.67 1.50 13.06
CA VAL A 58 16.80 2.93 12.84
C VAL A 58 17.84 3.40 13.84
N GLU A 59 19.00 3.85 13.36
CA GLU A 59 19.99 4.49 14.22
C GLU A 59 19.29 5.50 15.13
N HIS A 60 19.53 5.43 16.43
CA HIS A 60 18.94 6.23 17.50
C HIS A 60 17.55 5.81 18.04
N MET A 61 16.91 4.76 17.54
CA MET A 61 15.77 4.19 18.26
C MET A 61 16.26 3.24 19.35
N THR A 62 15.83 3.49 20.56
CA THR A 62 16.03 2.54 21.68
C THR A 62 15.22 1.26 21.43
N ARG A 63 15.66 0.17 22.04
CA ARG A 63 14.91 -1.11 22.01
C ARG A 63 13.46 -0.94 22.46
N ASN A 64 13.22 -0.14 23.51
CA ASN A 64 11.88 0.09 24.03
C ASN A 64 10.99 0.84 23.02
N GLU A 65 11.53 1.79 22.28
CA GLU A 65 10.78 2.48 21.22
C GLU A 65 10.44 1.51 20.07
N GLN A 66 11.35 0.63 19.69
CA GLN A 66 11.08 -0.41 18.68
C GLN A 66 9.96 -1.35 19.13
N ILE A 67 9.98 -1.80 20.41
CA ILE A 67 8.92 -2.63 20.98
C ILE A 67 7.59 -1.89 20.99
N ALA A 68 7.55 -0.62 21.40
CA ALA A 68 6.33 0.19 21.39
C ALA A 68 5.70 0.30 19.99
N PHE A 69 6.51 0.51 18.95
CA PHE A 69 6.01 0.48 17.56
C PHE A 69 5.42 -0.87 17.17
N LYS A 70 5.99 -1.97 17.66
CA LYS A 70 5.46 -3.31 17.40
C LYS A 70 4.21 -3.63 18.19
N VAL A 71 4.10 -3.11 19.39
CA VAL A 71 2.85 -3.14 20.16
C VAL A 71 1.71 -2.48 19.36
N ASP A 72 1.92 -1.29 18.82
CA ASP A 72 0.93 -0.60 18.00
C ASP A 72 0.51 -1.44 16.78
N ALA A 73 1.47 -2.05 16.08
CA ALA A 73 1.19 -2.93 14.94
C ALA A 73 0.39 -4.17 15.34
N MET A 74 0.74 -4.82 16.45
CA MET A 74 0.03 -5.98 16.97
C MET A 74 -1.37 -5.64 17.47
N LEU A 75 -1.55 -4.46 18.08
CA LEU A 75 -2.87 -3.94 18.45
C LEU A 75 -3.75 -3.72 17.21
N ALA A 76 -3.18 -3.15 16.14
CA ALA A 76 -3.88 -2.96 14.87
C ALA A 76 -4.31 -4.31 14.25
N GLN A 77 -3.43 -5.31 14.24
CA GLN A 77 -3.74 -6.66 13.74
C GLN A 77 -4.79 -7.37 14.58
N ALA A 78 -4.65 -7.35 15.91
CA ALA A 78 -5.59 -8.00 16.82
C ALA A 78 -6.98 -7.35 16.74
N GLY A 79 -7.04 -6.02 16.66
CA GLY A 79 -8.28 -5.28 16.48
C GLY A 79 -8.95 -5.59 15.14
N ALA A 80 -8.18 -5.65 14.05
CA ALA A 80 -8.70 -6.04 12.73
C ALA A 80 -9.24 -7.48 12.74
N SER A 81 -8.51 -8.41 13.33
CA SER A 81 -8.95 -9.82 13.47
C SER A 81 -10.21 -9.95 14.32
N ALA A 82 -10.35 -9.16 15.39
CA ALA A 82 -11.56 -9.11 16.18
C ALA A 82 -12.76 -8.58 15.37
N ALA A 83 -12.56 -7.50 14.62
CA ALA A 83 -13.59 -6.90 13.78
C ALA A 83 -14.08 -7.84 12.68
N GLU A 84 -13.17 -8.57 12.02
CA GLU A 84 -13.52 -9.62 11.04
C GLU A 84 -14.37 -10.74 11.65
N ALA A 85 -14.12 -11.07 12.92
CA ALA A 85 -14.90 -12.06 13.65
C ALA A 85 -16.23 -11.49 14.23
N GLY A 86 -16.55 -10.22 13.98
CA GLY A 86 -17.69 -9.54 14.56
C GLY A 86 -17.61 -9.39 16.09
N ALA A 87 -16.41 -9.43 16.65
CA ALA A 87 -16.14 -9.36 18.07
C ALA A 87 -15.68 -7.96 18.50
N ASN A 88 -15.99 -7.60 19.75
CA ASN A 88 -15.45 -6.39 20.36
C ASN A 88 -13.96 -6.58 20.69
N PHE A 89 -13.19 -5.51 20.59
CA PHE A 89 -11.79 -5.44 20.99
C PHE A 89 -11.67 -4.45 22.16
N SER A 90 -11.74 -4.99 23.37
CA SER A 90 -11.82 -4.22 24.62
C SER A 90 -10.46 -3.68 25.06
N GLU A 91 -10.46 -2.80 26.07
CA GLU A 91 -9.23 -2.33 26.74
C GLU A 91 -8.45 -3.48 27.40
N VAL A 92 -9.16 -4.52 27.89
CA VAL A 92 -8.53 -5.72 28.45
C VAL A 92 -7.79 -6.48 27.34
N ASP A 93 -8.41 -6.66 26.18
CA ASP A 93 -7.77 -7.29 25.02
C ASP A 93 -6.52 -6.51 24.59
N GLN A 94 -6.61 -5.17 24.56
CA GLN A 94 -5.47 -4.31 24.22
C GLN A 94 -4.31 -4.48 25.21
N SER A 95 -4.61 -4.49 26.49
CA SER A 95 -3.61 -4.70 27.55
C SER A 95 -2.94 -6.07 27.45
N LEU A 96 -3.71 -7.11 27.12
CA LEU A 96 -3.19 -8.46 26.90
C LEU A 96 -2.30 -8.55 25.65
N VAL A 97 -2.73 -7.96 24.54
CA VAL A 97 -1.92 -7.92 23.30
C VAL A 97 -0.61 -7.18 23.55
N GLN A 98 -0.62 -6.05 24.25
CA GLN A 98 0.59 -5.33 24.63
C GLN A 98 1.50 -6.22 25.47
N ARG A 99 1.00 -6.78 26.57
CA ARG A 99 1.77 -7.66 27.48
C ARG A 99 2.39 -8.84 26.73
N CYS A 100 1.60 -9.54 25.92
CA CYS A 100 2.08 -10.70 25.16
C CYS A 100 3.14 -10.32 24.12
N THR A 101 3.01 -9.13 23.51
CA THR A 101 4.02 -8.60 22.59
C THR A 101 5.33 -8.32 23.31
N GLU A 102 5.29 -7.65 24.46
CA GLU A 102 6.47 -7.37 25.28
C GLU A 102 7.16 -8.66 25.77
N LEU A 103 6.36 -9.66 26.22
CA LEU A 103 6.86 -10.98 26.62
C LEU A 103 7.51 -11.73 25.44
N ALA A 104 6.96 -11.64 24.24
CA ALA A 104 7.57 -12.24 23.05
C ALA A 104 8.97 -11.66 22.80
N PHE A 105 9.14 -10.34 22.92
CA PHE A 105 10.45 -9.70 22.82
C PHE A 105 11.40 -10.07 23.95
N GLN A 106 10.88 -10.26 25.17
CA GLN A 106 11.70 -10.72 26.29
C GLN A 106 12.22 -12.14 26.03
N LYS A 107 11.35 -13.08 25.64
CA LYS A 107 11.71 -14.47 25.30
C LYS A 107 12.73 -14.51 24.16
N ALA A 108 12.54 -13.69 23.12
CA ALA A 108 13.50 -13.60 22.04
C ALA A 108 14.88 -13.14 22.52
N ALA A 109 14.92 -12.19 23.45
CA ALA A 109 16.19 -11.74 24.04
C ALA A 109 16.88 -12.82 24.88
N GLU A 110 16.11 -13.64 25.61
CA GLU A 110 16.62 -14.76 26.41
C GLU A 110 17.21 -15.88 25.55
N ARG A 111 16.72 -16.05 24.29
CA ARG A 111 17.32 -16.99 23.33
C ARG A 111 18.76 -16.61 22.94
N GLY A 112 19.08 -15.32 22.92
CA GLY A 112 20.44 -14.84 22.64
C GLY A 112 20.92 -14.96 21.18
N ASP A 113 20.00 -15.27 20.26
CA ASP A 113 20.29 -15.41 18.82
C ASP A 113 20.22 -14.09 18.03
N ASN A 114 19.87 -12.99 18.70
CA ASN A 114 19.65 -11.66 18.13
C ASN A 114 18.56 -11.59 17.03
N LEU A 115 17.73 -12.62 16.93
CA LEU A 115 16.58 -12.61 16.03
C LEU A 115 15.35 -11.97 16.71
N PRO A 116 14.47 -11.30 15.95
CA PRO A 116 13.20 -10.83 16.48
C PRO A 116 12.30 -12.00 16.89
N PRO A 117 11.33 -11.78 17.78
CA PRO A 117 10.31 -12.79 18.05
C PRO A 117 9.53 -13.13 16.77
N THR A 118 8.81 -14.25 16.80
CA THR A 118 7.86 -14.64 15.77
C THR A 118 6.43 -14.66 16.33
N LEU A 119 5.43 -14.91 15.48
CA LEU A 119 4.06 -15.14 15.95
C LEU A 119 3.95 -16.32 16.92
N GLN A 120 4.85 -17.32 16.82
CA GLN A 120 4.92 -18.41 17.80
C GLN A 120 5.21 -17.88 19.20
N ASP A 121 6.20 -16.98 19.34
CA ASP A 121 6.56 -16.41 20.65
C ASP A 121 5.38 -15.63 21.26
N PHE A 122 4.63 -14.88 20.43
CA PHE A 122 3.43 -14.17 20.86
C PHE A 122 2.30 -15.13 21.24
N TYR A 123 2.05 -16.15 20.43
CA TYR A 123 1.04 -17.18 20.67
C TYR A 123 1.31 -17.92 21.98
N ASP A 124 2.56 -18.32 22.22
CA ASP A 124 2.95 -19.00 23.45
C ASP A 124 2.82 -18.07 24.66
N ALA A 125 3.20 -16.80 24.53
CA ALA A 125 3.00 -15.81 25.57
C ALA A 125 1.52 -15.62 25.92
N ALA A 126 0.61 -15.63 24.92
CA ALA A 126 -0.82 -15.52 25.13
C ALA A 126 -1.40 -16.76 25.83
N ASN A 127 -0.96 -17.95 25.45
CA ASN A 127 -1.39 -19.21 26.10
C ASN A 127 -0.91 -19.35 27.55
N GLU A 128 0.16 -18.69 27.94
CA GLU A 128 0.69 -18.69 29.30
C GLU A 128 -0.05 -17.73 30.24
N GLN A 129 -0.91 -16.84 29.71
CA GLN A 129 -1.68 -15.91 30.53
C GLN A 129 -2.87 -16.62 31.21
N PRO A 130 -3.20 -16.25 32.46
CA PRO A 130 -4.32 -16.88 33.20
C PRO A 130 -5.71 -16.36 32.73
N GLU A 131 -5.78 -15.24 32.03
CA GLU A 131 -7.03 -14.61 31.63
C GLU A 131 -7.70 -15.38 30.46
N GLU A 132 -9.00 -15.63 30.56
CA GLU A 132 -9.76 -16.30 29.48
C GLU A 132 -9.68 -15.54 28.17
N GLN A 133 -9.64 -14.21 28.21
CA GLN A 133 -9.50 -13.37 27.03
C GLN A 133 -8.17 -13.61 26.28
N ALA A 134 -7.11 -13.95 27.01
CA ALA A 134 -5.83 -14.27 26.40
C ALA A 134 -5.90 -15.57 25.58
N GLN A 135 -6.67 -16.56 26.05
CA GLN A 135 -6.94 -17.79 25.31
C GLN A 135 -7.73 -17.50 24.02
N VAL A 136 -8.68 -16.56 24.05
CA VAL A 136 -9.40 -16.12 22.84
C VAL A 136 -8.45 -15.44 21.85
N ILE A 137 -7.54 -14.60 22.34
CA ILE A 137 -6.50 -13.98 21.50
C ILE A 137 -5.61 -15.06 20.88
N ALA A 138 -5.10 -16.00 21.67
CA ALA A 138 -4.29 -17.10 21.17
C ALA A 138 -5.02 -17.90 20.07
N LEU A 139 -6.29 -18.26 20.26
CA LEU A 139 -7.08 -18.98 19.27
C LEU A 139 -7.23 -18.22 17.94
N ARG A 140 -7.36 -16.89 17.99
CA ARG A 140 -7.41 -16.06 16.75
C ARG A 140 -6.12 -16.13 15.96
N TYR A 141 -4.98 -16.24 16.65
CA TYR A 141 -3.66 -16.33 15.99
C TYR A 141 -3.26 -17.77 15.62
N GLU A 142 -3.94 -18.79 16.15
CA GLU A 142 -3.58 -20.20 15.95
C GLU A 142 -3.45 -20.58 14.45
N ARG A 143 -4.37 -20.09 13.60
CA ARG A 143 -4.35 -20.34 12.15
C ARG A 143 -3.11 -19.80 11.45
N PHE A 144 -2.48 -18.74 11.99
CA PHE A 144 -1.27 -18.13 11.49
C PHE A 144 0.01 -18.77 12.05
N VAL A 145 -0.13 -19.58 13.09
CA VAL A 145 1.00 -20.21 13.79
C VAL A 145 1.09 -21.69 13.45
N LYS A 146 -0.01 -22.46 13.56
CA LYS A 146 -0.04 -23.91 13.45
C LYS A 146 -0.56 -24.46 12.13
N GLY A 147 -1.28 -23.67 11.36
CA GLY A 147 -1.94 -24.11 10.13
C GLY A 147 -1.09 -23.97 8.87
N SER A 148 -1.71 -24.28 7.73
CA SER A 148 -1.11 -24.07 6.40
C SER A 148 -0.88 -22.60 6.03
N MET A 149 -1.39 -21.68 6.85
CA MET A 149 -1.28 -20.23 6.69
C MET A 149 -0.17 -19.62 7.56
N ASN A 150 0.82 -20.42 7.96
CA ASN A 150 1.88 -20.02 8.90
C ASN A 150 3.04 -19.23 8.28
N PHE A 151 2.91 -18.75 7.05
CA PHE A 151 3.99 -18.04 6.35
C PHE A 151 4.37 -16.69 6.98
N PHE A 152 3.57 -16.16 7.90
CA PHE A 152 3.92 -15.01 8.76
C PHE A 152 4.59 -15.43 10.09
N ASN A 153 4.70 -16.72 10.37
CA ASN A 153 5.28 -17.25 11.61
C ASN A 153 6.75 -17.71 11.43
N HIS A 154 7.46 -17.07 10.52
CA HIS A 154 8.86 -17.35 10.24
C HIS A 154 9.66 -16.05 10.27
N GLN A 155 10.98 -16.16 10.41
CA GLN A 155 11.85 -15.01 10.16
C GLN A 155 11.71 -14.57 8.71
N SER A 156 11.72 -13.27 8.46
CA SER A 156 11.55 -12.72 7.12
C SER A 156 12.67 -13.16 6.18
N ASN A 157 12.29 -13.47 4.96
CA ASN A 157 13.21 -13.67 3.85
C ASN A 157 12.99 -12.64 2.72
N VAL A 158 12.25 -11.58 3.02
CA VAL A 158 12.09 -10.41 2.12
C VAL A 158 13.35 -9.56 2.24
N ASP A 159 14.04 -9.35 1.12
CA ASP A 159 15.23 -8.50 1.06
C ASP A 159 14.85 -7.08 0.64
N PHE A 160 14.94 -6.16 1.58
CA PHE A 160 14.71 -4.73 1.35
C PHE A 160 15.96 -3.99 0.85
N ASN A 161 17.06 -4.67 0.53
CA ASN A 161 18.23 -4.03 -0.08
C ASN A 161 18.05 -3.88 -1.60
N THR A 162 17.02 -4.50 -2.19
CA THR A 162 16.64 -4.25 -3.57
C THR A 162 15.86 -2.93 -3.67
N ARG A 163 16.13 -2.19 -4.74
CA ARG A 163 15.52 -0.87 -4.96
C ARG A 163 14.02 -0.93 -5.28
N ILE A 164 13.57 -2.03 -5.87
CA ILE A 164 12.19 -2.25 -6.27
C ILE A 164 11.70 -3.52 -5.59
N VAL A 165 10.64 -3.40 -4.81
CA VAL A 165 10.02 -4.54 -4.11
C VAL A 165 8.55 -4.61 -4.50
N ASP A 166 8.16 -5.71 -5.11
CA ASP A 166 6.77 -6.03 -5.44
C ASP A 166 6.22 -7.05 -4.45
N PHE A 167 5.24 -6.63 -3.65
CA PHE A 167 4.46 -7.49 -2.76
C PHE A 167 3.26 -8.04 -3.52
N ASN A 168 3.45 -9.18 -4.18
CA ASN A 168 2.42 -9.83 -4.97
C ASN A 168 1.46 -10.61 -4.09
N LEU A 169 0.22 -10.13 -3.98
CA LEU A 169 -0.85 -10.68 -3.14
C LEU A 169 -1.91 -11.45 -3.95
N LYS A 170 -1.65 -11.75 -5.22
CA LYS A 170 -2.62 -12.37 -6.14
C LYS A 170 -3.14 -13.71 -5.64
N ASP A 171 -2.25 -14.55 -5.13
CA ASP A 171 -2.58 -15.91 -4.70
C ASP A 171 -2.86 -16.00 -3.19
N LEU A 172 -3.00 -14.85 -2.53
CA LEU A 172 -3.28 -14.78 -1.11
C LEU A 172 -4.78 -15.00 -0.86
N PRO A 173 -5.17 -15.94 0.02
CA PRO A 173 -6.56 -16.12 0.42
C PRO A 173 -7.16 -14.85 1.03
N ASP A 174 -8.42 -14.51 0.71
CA ASP A 174 -9.09 -13.31 1.23
C ASP A 174 -9.10 -13.25 2.76
N SER A 175 -9.22 -14.40 3.43
CA SER A 175 -9.15 -14.49 4.91
C SER A 175 -7.80 -14.10 5.51
N MET A 176 -6.76 -13.94 4.69
CA MET A 176 -5.41 -13.52 5.08
C MET A 176 -5.09 -12.10 4.63
N LEU A 177 -5.92 -11.52 3.78
CA LEU A 177 -5.61 -10.26 3.10
C LEU A 177 -5.35 -9.12 4.08
N VAL A 178 -6.22 -8.93 5.07
CA VAL A 178 -6.08 -7.84 6.05
C VAL A 178 -4.80 -7.99 6.85
N PHE A 179 -4.51 -9.21 7.30
CA PHE A 179 -3.29 -9.51 8.05
C PHE A 179 -2.03 -9.22 7.23
N ALA A 180 -2.02 -9.66 5.97
CA ALA A 180 -0.92 -9.40 5.04
C ALA A 180 -0.74 -7.92 4.75
N LEU A 181 -1.83 -7.19 4.46
CA LEU A 181 -1.80 -5.76 4.18
C LEU A 181 -1.25 -4.96 5.35
N ILE A 182 -1.65 -5.26 6.58
CA ILE A 182 -1.12 -4.60 7.77
C ILE A 182 0.40 -4.84 7.87
N ASN A 183 0.87 -6.07 7.67
CA ASN A 183 2.29 -6.40 7.71
C ASN A 183 3.09 -5.69 6.61
N VAL A 184 2.57 -5.66 5.39
CA VAL A 184 3.21 -4.96 4.26
C VAL A 184 3.22 -3.45 4.52
N CYS A 185 2.13 -2.86 4.98
CA CYS A 185 2.09 -1.43 5.35
C CYS A 185 3.09 -1.10 6.46
N GLU A 186 3.23 -1.97 7.47
CA GLU A 186 4.23 -1.81 8.52
C GLU A 186 5.67 -1.90 7.97
N ALA A 187 5.95 -2.84 7.09
CA ALA A 187 7.25 -2.97 6.45
C ALA A 187 7.59 -1.71 5.63
N VAL A 188 6.65 -1.22 4.83
CA VAL A 188 6.81 0.02 4.06
C VAL A 188 6.98 1.23 4.98
N ARG A 189 6.20 1.35 6.07
CA ARG A 189 6.32 2.41 7.07
C ARG A 189 7.70 2.44 7.70
N ASN A 190 8.18 1.29 8.12
CA ASN A 190 9.52 1.15 8.68
C ASN A 190 10.60 1.58 7.68
N ARG A 191 10.45 1.15 6.41
CA ARG A 191 11.39 1.50 5.36
C ARG A 191 11.35 2.99 5.03
N MET A 192 10.18 3.60 5.02
CA MET A 192 10.01 5.05 4.86
C MET A 192 10.82 5.83 5.91
N TYR A 193 10.73 5.46 7.20
CA TYR A 193 11.51 6.12 8.25
C TYR A 193 13.02 5.90 8.09
N PHE A 194 13.43 4.70 7.71
CA PHE A 194 14.83 4.40 7.41
C PHE A 194 15.34 5.24 6.23
N ASN A 195 14.57 5.33 5.16
CA ASN A 195 14.92 6.07 3.95
C ASN A 195 14.96 7.58 4.17
N ALA A 196 14.02 8.12 4.95
CA ALA A 196 13.99 9.54 5.28
C ALA A 196 15.30 10.02 5.91
N LYS A 197 15.92 9.22 6.78
CA LYS A 197 17.22 9.55 7.40
C LYS A 197 18.39 9.54 6.41
N ARG A 198 18.25 8.78 5.32
CA ARG A 198 19.26 8.68 4.25
C ARG A 198 19.00 9.67 3.12
N ASN A 199 17.97 10.51 3.24
CA ASN A 199 17.48 11.39 2.18
C ASN A 199 17.12 10.62 0.88
N VAL A 200 16.55 9.42 1.04
CA VAL A 200 16.03 8.56 -0.02
C VAL A 200 14.51 8.64 0.02
N ARG A 201 13.87 8.84 -1.12
CA ARG A 201 12.40 8.83 -1.22
C ARG A 201 11.87 7.40 -1.29
N THR A 202 10.67 7.22 -0.77
CA THR A 202 9.95 5.95 -0.80
C THR A 202 8.70 6.12 -1.67
N TRP A 203 8.67 5.45 -2.81
CA TRP A 203 7.49 5.42 -3.67
C TRP A 203 6.65 4.20 -3.33
N LEU A 204 5.37 4.41 -3.04
CA LEU A 204 4.42 3.33 -2.76
C LEU A 204 3.31 3.35 -3.80
N TYR A 205 3.27 2.33 -4.63
CA TYR A 205 2.20 2.07 -5.59
C TYR A 205 1.22 1.07 -4.98
N VAL A 206 -0.07 1.38 -4.99
CA VAL A 206 -1.12 0.52 -4.44
C VAL A 206 -2.14 0.23 -5.53
N GLU A 207 -2.13 -1.00 -6.04
CA GLU A 207 -3.05 -1.45 -7.06
C GLU A 207 -4.40 -1.85 -6.44
N GLU A 208 -5.49 -1.55 -7.15
CA GLU A 208 -6.87 -1.77 -6.69
C GLU A 208 -7.14 -1.24 -5.28
N MET A 209 -6.60 -0.07 -4.97
CA MET A 209 -6.62 0.53 -3.65
C MET A 209 -8.04 0.59 -3.05
N GLN A 210 -9.07 0.77 -3.88
CA GLN A 210 -10.47 0.80 -3.45
C GLN A 210 -10.91 -0.50 -2.77
N SER A 211 -10.37 -1.66 -3.16
CA SER A 211 -10.72 -2.95 -2.57
C SER A 211 -10.25 -3.06 -1.11
N MET A 212 -9.25 -2.28 -0.75
CA MET A 212 -8.64 -2.28 0.59
C MET A 212 -9.38 -1.34 1.56
N PHE A 213 -10.24 -0.46 1.04
CA PHE A 213 -11.00 0.49 1.87
C PHE A 213 -12.15 -0.16 2.66
N ALA A 214 -12.49 -1.40 2.34
CA ALA A 214 -13.39 -2.21 3.15
C ALA A 214 -12.82 -2.53 4.55
N TYR A 215 -11.51 -2.36 4.74
CA TYR A 215 -10.81 -2.69 5.96
C TYR A 215 -10.37 -1.42 6.70
N PRO A 216 -11.06 -0.99 7.77
CA PRO A 216 -10.80 0.28 8.45
C PRO A 216 -9.35 0.44 8.93
N THR A 217 -8.75 -0.64 9.42
CA THR A 217 -7.34 -0.62 9.88
C THR A 217 -6.38 -0.33 8.72
N VAL A 218 -6.57 -0.96 7.57
CA VAL A 218 -5.74 -0.73 6.37
C VAL A 218 -5.95 0.68 5.84
N LEU A 219 -7.20 1.15 5.81
CA LEU A 219 -7.54 2.51 5.42
C LEU A 219 -6.84 3.55 6.32
N ASN A 220 -6.71 3.28 7.62
CA ASN A 220 -5.96 4.14 8.53
C ASN A 220 -4.47 4.23 8.16
N TYR A 221 -3.84 3.13 7.70
CA TYR A 221 -2.46 3.20 7.20
C TYR A 221 -2.35 4.10 5.97
N PHE A 222 -3.23 3.93 4.99
CA PHE A 222 -3.22 4.78 3.79
C PHE A 222 -3.53 6.25 4.11
N SER A 223 -4.43 6.52 5.05
CA SER A 223 -4.69 7.88 5.53
C SER A 223 -3.44 8.49 6.16
N ARG A 224 -2.70 7.74 6.98
CA ARG A 224 -1.42 8.21 7.55
C ARG A 224 -0.37 8.43 6.47
N PHE A 225 -0.24 7.53 5.50
CA PHE A 225 0.68 7.70 4.37
C PHE A 225 0.35 8.94 3.54
N SER A 226 -0.93 9.21 3.28
CA SER A 226 -1.39 10.40 2.56
C SER A 226 -1.11 11.70 3.35
N ASN A 227 -1.39 11.71 4.67
CA ASN A 227 -1.31 12.92 5.48
C ASN A 227 0.11 13.24 5.97
N GLU A 228 0.86 12.22 6.34
CA GLU A 228 2.13 12.36 7.04
C GLU A 228 3.34 11.92 6.21
N GLY A 229 3.12 10.99 5.27
CA GLY A 229 4.19 10.34 4.51
C GLY A 229 5.11 11.34 3.79
N ARG A 230 4.54 12.43 3.27
CA ARG A 230 5.28 13.52 2.61
C ARG A 230 6.41 14.08 3.48
N LYS A 231 6.21 14.20 4.80
CA LYS A 231 7.24 14.69 5.73
C LYS A 231 8.45 13.76 5.79
N PHE A 232 8.24 12.49 5.46
CA PHE A 232 9.26 11.44 5.46
C PHE A 232 9.69 11.01 4.05
N GLY A 233 9.33 11.79 3.04
CA GLY A 233 9.69 11.51 1.65
C GLY A 233 8.94 10.33 1.03
N LEU A 234 7.77 9.94 1.55
CA LEU A 234 6.91 8.95 0.93
C LEU A 234 6.00 9.61 -0.10
N LEU A 235 5.94 9.02 -1.29
CA LEU A 235 5.03 9.35 -2.37
C LEU A 235 4.06 8.19 -2.57
N LEU A 236 2.78 8.41 -2.28
CA LEU A 236 1.72 7.40 -2.41
C LEU A 236 1.02 7.57 -3.76
N THR A 237 1.01 6.52 -4.57
CA THR A 237 0.24 6.43 -5.82
C THR A 237 -0.83 5.36 -5.67
N GLY A 238 -2.09 5.77 -5.49
CA GLY A 238 -3.24 4.87 -5.46
C GLY A 238 -3.82 4.66 -6.85
N ILE A 239 -4.06 3.41 -7.24
CA ILE A 239 -4.66 3.02 -8.51
C ILE A 239 -6.03 2.43 -8.23
N SER A 240 -7.05 2.94 -8.89
CA SER A 240 -8.42 2.50 -8.71
C SER A 240 -9.16 2.44 -10.03
N GLN A 241 -10.05 1.46 -10.17
CA GLN A 241 -10.93 1.30 -11.31
C GLN A 241 -12.38 1.73 -10.99
N ASN A 242 -12.67 2.14 -9.76
CA ASN A 242 -14.04 2.39 -9.29
C ASN A 242 -14.09 3.64 -8.39
N ALA A 243 -14.56 4.75 -8.96
CA ALA A 243 -14.73 6.01 -8.23
C ALA A 243 -15.75 5.85 -7.09
N THR A 244 -16.83 5.11 -7.32
CA THR A 244 -17.87 4.89 -6.32
C THR A 244 -17.29 4.29 -5.05
N ALA A 245 -16.46 3.28 -5.16
CA ALA A 245 -15.80 2.65 -4.02
C ALA A 245 -14.75 3.58 -3.35
N MET A 246 -13.99 4.34 -4.17
CA MET A 246 -13.03 5.34 -3.67
C MET A 246 -13.70 6.44 -2.85
N LEU A 247 -14.92 6.82 -3.20
CA LEU A 247 -15.65 7.94 -2.58
C LEU A 247 -16.71 7.47 -1.56
N ALA A 248 -16.79 6.17 -1.29
CA ALA A 248 -17.83 5.56 -0.45
C ALA A 248 -17.78 6.01 1.02
N ASN A 249 -16.60 6.34 1.54
CA ASN A 249 -16.45 6.80 2.91
C ASN A 249 -15.57 8.06 2.99
N GLU A 250 -15.72 8.79 4.09
CA GLU A 250 -15.05 10.08 4.29
C GLU A 250 -13.51 9.94 4.32
N ALA A 251 -12.98 8.92 4.98
CA ALA A 251 -11.54 8.73 5.08
C ALA A 251 -10.90 8.42 3.71
N ALA A 252 -11.56 7.60 2.90
CA ALA A 252 -11.14 7.33 1.53
C ALA A 252 -11.22 8.57 0.65
N ARG A 253 -12.31 9.35 0.78
CA ARG A 253 -12.46 10.63 0.08
C ARG A 253 -11.34 11.61 0.44
N ASN A 254 -10.96 11.69 1.72
CA ASN A 254 -9.89 12.57 2.17
C ASN A 254 -8.53 12.18 1.59
N ILE A 255 -8.25 10.88 1.37
CA ILE A 255 -7.03 10.45 0.67
C ILE A 255 -7.00 11.01 -0.75
N VAL A 256 -8.12 10.96 -1.46
CA VAL A 256 -8.24 11.51 -2.83
C VAL A 256 -8.08 13.04 -2.83
N LEU A 257 -8.76 13.73 -1.92
CA LEU A 257 -8.70 15.21 -1.85
C LEU A 257 -7.31 15.74 -1.43
N ASN A 258 -6.53 14.93 -0.70
CA ASN A 258 -5.16 15.27 -0.32
C ASN A 258 -4.12 14.92 -1.40
N ALA A 259 -4.53 14.32 -2.50
CA ALA A 259 -3.62 14.01 -3.59
C ALA A 259 -3.18 15.31 -4.30
N ASP A 260 -1.86 15.48 -4.47
CA ASP A 260 -1.30 16.62 -5.22
C ASP A 260 -1.57 16.50 -6.73
N PHE A 261 -1.84 15.28 -7.21
CA PHE A 261 -2.07 14.97 -8.60
C PHE A 261 -3.14 13.89 -8.75
N LEU A 262 -4.17 14.17 -9.54
CA LEU A 262 -5.23 13.23 -9.90
C LEU A 262 -5.21 13.01 -11.41
N MET A 263 -5.14 11.75 -11.82
CA MET A 263 -5.30 11.37 -13.22
C MET A 263 -6.60 10.60 -13.38
N LEU A 264 -7.52 11.18 -14.12
CA LEU A 264 -8.77 10.54 -14.50
C LEU A 264 -8.64 10.05 -15.94
N LEU A 265 -8.74 8.75 -16.11
CA LEU A 265 -8.92 8.12 -17.41
C LEU A 265 -10.42 8.12 -17.74
N LYS A 266 -10.81 7.48 -18.84
CA LYS A 266 -12.22 7.33 -19.23
C LYS A 266 -13.02 6.66 -18.12
N GLN A 267 -14.16 7.26 -17.80
CA GLN A 267 -15.02 6.87 -16.69
C GLN A 267 -16.40 6.42 -17.18
N SER A 268 -17.00 5.48 -16.47
CA SER A 268 -18.42 5.17 -16.65
C SER A 268 -19.28 6.40 -16.37
N PRO A 269 -20.51 6.52 -16.94
CA PRO A 269 -21.38 7.67 -16.68
C PRO A 269 -21.62 7.96 -15.20
N LEU A 270 -21.78 6.92 -14.38
CA LEU A 270 -22.01 7.07 -12.94
C LEU A 270 -20.75 7.59 -12.20
N ASP A 271 -19.58 7.03 -12.52
CA ASP A 271 -18.33 7.48 -11.91
C ASP A 271 -17.95 8.89 -12.36
N ARG A 272 -18.18 9.23 -13.64
CA ARG A 272 -17.98 10.55 -14.18
C ARG A 272 -18.77 11.62 -13.39
N MET A 273 -20.06 11.39 -13.17
CA MET A 273 -20.89 12.31 -12.37
C MET A 273 -20.32 12.53 -10.98
N LYS A 274 -19.82 11.50 -10.31
CA LYS A 274 -19.23 11.62 -8.97
C LYS A 274 -17.92 12.41 -8.98
N TRP A 275 -17.07 12.19 -9.98
CA TRP A 275 -15.84 12.96 -10.14
C TRP A 275 -16.15 14.43 -10.47
N ALA A 276 -17.12 14.68 -11.36
CA ALA A 276 -17.55 16.03 -11.72
C ALA A 276 -18.06 16.81 -10.50
N GLU A 277 -18.89 16.19 -9.67
CA GLU A 277 -19.38 16.79 -8.42
C GLU A 277 -18.24 17.05 -7.43
N LEU A 278 -17.38 16.06 -7.18
CA LEU A 278 -16.29 16.17 -6.20
C LEU A 278 -15.26 17.23 -6.58
N LEU A 279 -14.85 17.26 -7.85
CA LEU A 279 -13.76 18.11 -8.35
C LEU A 279 -14.26 19.39 -8.98
N ASN A 280 -15.60 19.58 -9.06
CA ASN A 280 -16.26 20.71 -9.71
C ASN A 280 -15.79 20.89 -11.16
N LEU A 281 -15.80 19.78 -11.92
CA LEU A 281 -15.36 19.78 -13.31
C LEU A 281 -16.29 20.60 -14.20
N SER A 282 -15.75 21.29 -15.18
CA SER A 282 -16.51 21.94 -16.24
C SER A 282 -17.07 20.90 -17.21
N GLU A 283 -18.09 21.25 -18.00
CA GLU A 283 -18.65 20.39 -19.05
C GLU A 283 -17.56 19.87 -20.02
N GLN A 284 -16.59 20.70 -20.35
CA GLN A 284 -15.48 20.33 -21.24
C GLN A 284 -14.52 19.32 -20.59
N GLU A 285 -14.26 19.43 -19.29
CA GLU A 285 -13.45 18.47 -18.55
C GLU A 285 -14.19 17.15 -18.37
N GLU A 286 -15.51 17.17 -18.16
CA GLU A 286 -16.33 15.96 -18.11
C GLU A 286 -16.33 15.20 -19.46
N GLU A 287 -16.39 15.91 -20.58
CA GLU A 287 -16.27 15.30 -21.91
C GLU A 287 -14.93 14.58 -22.11
N CYS A 288 -13.83 15.08 -21.52
CA CYS A 288 -12.51 14.45 -21.61
C CYS A 288 -12.45 13.07 -20.94
N ILE A 289 -13.24 12.85 -19.89
CA ILE A 289 -13.28 11.58 -19.15
C ILE A 289 -14.48 10.70 -19.52
N ASP A 290 -15.27 11.07 -20.53
CA ASP A 290 -16.42 10.30 -21.00
C ASP A 290 -15.95 9.00 -21.71
N GLU A 291 -16.50 7.85 -21.28
CA GLU A 291 -16.21 6.55 -21.89
C GLU A 291 -16.68 6.48 -23.36
N SER A 292 -17.78 7.19 -23.69
CA SER A 292 -18.34 7.22 -25.05
C SER A 292 -17.59 8.17 -26.00
N ALA A 293 -16.71 9.03 -25.49
CA ALA A 293 -15.93 9.94 -26.32
C ALA A 293 -15.03 9.17 -27.29
N GLU A 294 -15.18 9.45 -28.60
CA GLU A 294 -14.33 8.83 -29.62
C GLU A 294 -12.86 9.18 -29.39
N PRO A 295 -11.94 8.20 -29.50
CA PRO A 295 -10.52 8.49 -29.44
C PRO A 295 -10.13 9.52 -30.48
N GLY A 296 -9.52 10.63 -30.07
CA GLY A 296 -9.07 11.69 -30.96
C GLY A 296 -10.01 12.88 -31.15
N LYS A 297 -11.22 12.84 -30.58
CA LYS A 297 -12.10 14.01 -30.51
C LYS A 297 -12.03 14.68 -29.13
N PHE A 298 -10.97 15.43 -28.90
CA PHE A 298 -10.97 16.39 -27.79
C PHE A 298 -11.50 17.73 -28.24
N PRO A 299 -12.13 18.50 -27.34
CA PRO A 299 -12.51 19.88 -27.65
C PRO A 299 -11.29 20.62 -28.18
N SER A 300 -11.49 21.31 -29.27
CA SER A 300 -10.44 22.00 -30.05
C SER A 300 -9.55 22.85 -29.13
N GLY A 301 -8.27 22.49 -29.02
CA GLY A 301 -7.26 23.29 -28.36
C GLY A 301 -6.24 22.55 -27.48
N ASN A 302 -6.34 21.26 -27.28
CA ASN A 302 -5.43 20.54 -26.39
C ASN A 302 -4.22 19.99 -27.15
N VAL A 303 -3.15 20.78 -27.25
CA VAL A 303 -1.89 20.46 -27.95
C VAL A 303 -1.18 19.24 -27.37
N LEU A 304 -1.45 18.88 -26.10
CA LEU A 304 -0.80 17.74 -25.43
C LEU A 304 -1.30 16.38 -25.96
N TYR A 305 -2.54 16.30 -26.44
CA TYR A 305 -3.09 15.06 -26.96
C TYR A 305 -2.39 14.58 -28.24
N ASP A 306 -2.04 15.50 -29.15
CA ASP A 306 -1.36 15.19 -30.40
C ASP A 306 0.05 14.62 -30.19
N LEU A 307 0.67 14.88 -29.01
CA LEU A 307 1.99 14.34 -28.65
C LEU A 307 1.93 12.87 -28.18
N PHE A 308 0.76 12.39 -27.76
CA PHE A 308 0.58 11.04 -27.23
C PHE A 308 -0.30 10.14 -28.11
N SER A 309 -0.79 10.63 -29.24
CA SER A 309 -1.54 9.80 -30.18
C SER A 309 -0.62 8.76 -30.80
N THR A 310 -0.99 7.50 -30.69
CA THR A 310 -0.19 6.36 -31.19
C THR A 310 -0.36 6.11 -32.71
N ASN A 311 -1.11 6.95 -33.40
CA ASN A 311 -1.36 6.79 -34.85
C ASN A 311 -0.56 7.80 -35.68
N PRO A 312 0.60 7.41 -36.24
CA PRO A 312 1.45 8.31 -36.98
C PRO A 312 0.81 8.81 -38.32
N ASN A 313 -0.37 8.28 -38.70
CA ASN A 313 -1.08 8.70 -39.92
C ASN A 313 -2.16 9.76 -39.66
N GLU A 314 -2.56 10.00 -38.41
CA GLU A 314 -3.54 11.06 -38.07
C GLU A 314 -2.91 12.44 -38.00
N THR A 315 -1.65 12.55 -37.62
CA THR A 315 -0.89 13.82 -37.56
C THR A 315 -0.70 14.49 -38.92
N LYS A 316 -0.92 13.78 -40.05
CA LYS A 316 -0.82 14.32 -41.40
C LYS A 316 -2.10 14.93 -41.95
N LYS A 317 -3.25 14.74 -41.27
CA LYS A 317 -4.55 15.28 -41.74
C LYS A 317 -5.00 16.56 -41.08
N THR A 318 -4.48 16.88 -39.90
CA THR A 318 -4.69 18.17 -39.26
C THR A 318 -3.68 19.15 -39.84
N GLY A 319 -4.09 19.87 -40.89
CA GLY A 319 -3.29 20.93 -41.49
C GLY A 319 -2.87 21.94 -40.41
N LEU A 320 -1.59 21.97 -40.10
CA LEU A 320 -0.96 23.03 -39.34
C LEU A 320 -1.19 24.36 -40.06
N GLY A 321 -2.29 25.01 -39.75
CA GLY A 321 -2.53 26.40 -40.11
C GLY A 321 -1.40 27.24 -39.54
N ASN A 322 -0.86 28.11 -40.36
CA ASN A 322 0.25 29.01 -40.16
C ASN A 322 0.47 29.45 -38.68
N LYS A 323 1.52 28.92 -38.05
CA LYS A 323 2.12 29.45 -36.84
C LYS A 323 2.70 30.84 -37.08
N LYS A 324 1.95 31.88 -36.79
CA LYS A 324 2.55 33.22 -36.63
C LYS A 324 2.19 33.95 -35.35
N ASP A 325 1.31 33.46 -34.48
CA ASP A 325 0.88 34.20 -33.30
C ASP A 325 0.85 33.41 -31.98
N ALA A 326 1.62 32.37 -31.78
CA ALA A 326 1.73 31.69 -30.51
C ALA A 326 2.89 32.28 -29.65
N LYS A 327 2.57 33.11 -28.67
CA LYS A 327 3.50 33.46 -27.59
C LYS A 327 3.71 32.25 -26.67
N PRO A 328 4.93 31.97 -26.21
CA PRO A 328 5.16 30.89 -25.25
C PRO A 328 4.57 31.26 -23.92
N VAL A 329 3.79 30.37 -23.35
CA VAL A 329 3.38 30.38 -21.94
C VAL A 329 4.41 29.50 -21.21
N ILE A 330 5.07 30.13 -20.24
CA ILE A 330 6.05 29.53 -19.33
C ILE A 330 5.31 28.67 -18.30
#